data_5a7be9b40c20390c69f2127953adb1a5
#
_entry.id   5a7be9b40c20390c69f2127953adb1a5
#
_cell.length_a   1.000
_cell.length_b   1.000
_cell.length_c   1.000
_cell.angle_alpha   90.00
_cell.angle_beta   90.00
_cell.angle_gamma   90.00
#
_symmetry.space_group_name_H-M   'P 1'
#
loop_
_entity.id
_entity.type
_entity.pdbx_description
1 polymer ?
#
loop_
_entity_poly.entity_id
_entity_poly.type
_entity_poly.pdbx_seq_one_letter_code
_entity_poly.pdbx_strand_id
1 'polypeptide(L)'
;MKDQTLDAFVKAFGGPLYDVSVWFAPGRVNLIGEHTDYNGGHVFPCALTMGTYAAVRRREDRRLRFYSTGFPEDGVIETSLDELVPEERFGWTNYPKGVIKVMADHGHPIETGFEMAVCGDIPSGAGLSSSASIEVLTALVLCGLYGDRESGGPVRLFRNNDAGNPNRLRGEIPGKEIFFAAGVSREDIARICQESENVYNGCSCGIMDQFAVTFGKKDHAIFLDTASLEYETVPVRMDGHAIVITNTNVKHKLTDSKYNERRRECETALSVIRRRCTPELLMSLSAVNTLLTGESYPTVIRGLCDLDSALVDAMAEKWFQEFPEEERLKLIRRMRHAASENERCKQAVRALREGNLTVFGILMNASHISLRDDYEVTGPELDALAEAAWEVDGCLGSRMTGGGFGGCTVSIVQNDALERFKEHVAREYRDKTGLEADFYIAGIGSGPRKL
;
A
#
# COMPACT_ATOMS: atom_id res chain seq x y z
N MET A 1 -1.42 17.23 -15.69
CA MET A 1 -1.98 17.14 -14.32
C MET A 1 -1.82 18.43 -13.52
N LYS A 2 -0.60 19.03 -13.33
CA LYS A 2 -0.42 20.26 -12.52
C LYS A 2 -1.35 21.40 -12.98
N ASP A 3 -1.37 21.73 -14.26
CA ASP A 3 -2.21 22.81 -14.82
C ASP A 3 -3.71 22.48 -14.66
N GLN A 4 -4.10 21.24 -14.91
CA GLN A 4 -5.48 20.78 -14.69
C GLN A 4 -5.92 20.94 -13.23
N THR A 5 -5.00 20.72 -12.28
CA THR A 5 -5.30 20.89 -10.85
C THR A 5 -5.46 22.36 -10.48
N LEU A 6 -4.67 23.24 -11.08
CA LEU A 6 -4.83 24.71 -10.92
C LEU A 6 -6.13 25.20 -11.56
N ASP A 7 -6.49 24.71 -12.75
CA ASP A 7 -7.75 25.03 -13.40
C ASP A 7 -8.95 24.59 -12.56
N ALA A 8 -8.89 23.38 -11.99
CA ALA A 8 -9.90 22.87 -11.07
C ALA A 8 -10.03 23.74 -9.82
N PHE A 9 -8.89 24.20 -9.27
CA PHE A 9 -8.88 25.11 -8.12
C PHE A 9 -9.55 26.44 -8.44
N VAL A 10 -9.20 27.07 -9.56
CA VAL A 10 -9.83 28.35 -10.00
C VAL A 10 -11.32 28.18 -10.22
N LYS A 11 -11.74 27.09 -10.84
CA LYS A 11 -13.15 26.79 -11.07
C LYS A 11 -13.93 26.63 -9.77
N ALA A 12 -13.35 25.97 -8.77
CA ALA A 12 -14.03 25.66 -7.51
C ALA A 12 -14.04 26.83 -6.53
N PHE A 13 -12.94 27.57 -6.42
CA PHE A 13 -12.74 28.55 -5.36
C PHE A 13 -12.50 29.99 -5.85
N GLY A 14 -12.10 30.15 -7.12
CA GLY A 14 -11.76 31.46 -7.68
C GLY A 14 -10.53 32.10 -7.04
N GLY A 15 -10.36 33.41 -7.30
CA GLY A 15 -9.28 34.20 -6.72
C GLY A 15 -7.92 34.03 -7.39
N PRO A 16 -6.91 34.74 -6.90
CA PRO A 16 -5.57 34.71 -7.46
C PRO A 16 -4.82 33.41 -7.16
N LEU A 17 -3.82 33.08 -7.97
CA LEU A 17 -3.00 31.87 -7.82
C LEU A 17 -1.64 32.11 -7.13
N TYR A 18 -1.29 33.34 -6.75
CA TYR A 18 0.03 33.65 -6.19
C TYR A 18 0.29 32.99 -4.82
N ASP A 19 -0.79 32.63 -4.09
CA ASP A 19 -0.77 31.97 -2.79
C ASP A 19 -1.20 30.49 -2.86
N VAL A 20 -1.42 29.97 -4.06
CA VAL A 20 -1.75 28.56 -4.29
C VAL A 20 -0.49 27.74 -4.49
N SER A 21 -0.36 26.65 -3.75
CA SER A 21 0.72 25.70 -3.92
C SER A 21 0.19 24.36 -4.45
N VAL A 22 0.97 23.70 -5.30
CA VAL A 22 0.59 22.41 -5.89
C VAL A 22 1.47 21.30 -5.33
N TRP A 23 0.83 20.18 -4.97
CA TRP A 23 1.44 19.05 -4.31
C TRP A 23 1.05 17.76 -5.04
N PHE A 24 1.87 16.72 -4.85
CA PHE A 24 1.67 15.39 -5.43
C PHE A 24 2.01 14.32 -4.42
N ALA A 25 1.22 13.26 -4.37
CA ALA A 25 1.58 11.98 -3.77
C ALA A 25 1.26 10.83 -4.74
N PRO A 26 2.15 9.84 -4.87
CA PRO A 26 1.94 8.71 -5.78
C PRO A 26 0.88 7.74 -5.25
N GLY A 27 0.34 6.90 -6.14
CA GLY A 27 -0.21 5.60 -5.77
C GLY A 27 0.91 4.58 -5.58
N ARG A 28 0.54 3.33 -5.29
CA ARG A 28 1.50 2.22 -5.20
C ARG A 28 0.98 0.97 -5.90
N VAL A 29 1.90 0.11 -6.29
CA VAL A 29 1.63 -1.30 -6.58
C VAL A 29 2.52 -2.16 -5.68
N ASN A 30 1.98 -3.25 -5.13
CA ASN A 30 2.80 -4.22 -4.43
C ASN A 30 3.19 -5.34 -5.39
N LEU A 31 4.49 -5.54 -5.59
CA LEU A 31 5.01 -6.52 -6.53
C LEU A 31 4.82 -7.95 -6.01
N ILE A 32 4.96 -8.16 -4.69
CA ILE A 32 4.72 -9.42 -3.98
C ILE A 32 4.70 -9.19 -2.46
N GLY A 33 4.12 -10.13 -1.68
CA GLY A 33 3.99 -10.00 -0.23
C GLY A 33 2.62 -9.43 0.17
N GLU A 34 1.54 -9.92 -0.45
CA GLU A 34 0.20 -9.47 -0.11
C GLU A 34 -0.31 -10.08 1.19
N HIS A 35 -1.04 -9.27 1.97
CA HIS A 35 -1.64 -9.66 3.24
C HIS A 35 -0.64 -10.12 4.32
N THR A 36 0.65 -9.78 4.16
CA THR A 36 1.69 -10.05 5.16
C THR A 36 1.90 -8.88 6.12
N ASP A 37 1.52 -7.67 5.74
CA ASP A 37 1.83 -6.42 6.47
C ASP A 37 1.12 -6.31 7.83
N TYR A 38 -0.07 -6.83 8.00
CA TYR A 38 -0.73 -6.94 9.30
C TYR A 38 -0.48 -8.28 10.01
N ASN A 39 0.30 -9.18 9.37
CA ASN A 39 0.79 -10.44 9.92
C ASN A 39 2.28 -10.39 10.34
N GLY A 40 2.89 -9.20 10.34
CA GLY A 40 4.27 -8.98 10.75
C GLY A 40 5.30 -9.50 9.76
N GLY A 41 4.96 -9.57 8.47
CA GLY A 41 5.82 -10.06 7.41
C GLY A 41 6.44 -8.96 6.54
N HIS A 42 7.05 -9.39 5.44
CA HIS A 42 7.67 -8.52 4.47
C HIS A 42 6.73 -8.22 3.31
N VAL A 43 6.80 -6.99 2.80
CA VAL A 43 6.12 -6.54 1.59
C VAL A 43 7.14 -5.95 0.62
N PHE A 44 6.80 -5.90 -0.67
CA PHE A 44 7.71 -5.40 -1.70
C PHE A 44 7.00 -4.43 -2.66
N PRO A 45 6.43 -3.32 -2.16
CA PRO A 45 5.75 -2.33 -2.98
C PRO A 45 6.72 -1.38 -3.68
N CYS A 46 6.21 -0.71 -4.73
CA CYS A 46 6.84 0.46 -5.32
C CYS A 46 5.81 1.58 -5.53
N ALA A 47 6.28 2.84 -5.42
CA ALA A 47 5.47 4.00 -5.77
C ALA A 47 5.30 4.09 -7.29
N LEU A 48 4.13 4.53 -7.73
CA LEU A 48 3.80 4.71 -9.14
C LEU A 48 4.13 6.13 -9.62
N THR A 49 4.21 6.32 -10.93
CA THR A 49 4.23 7.66 -11.54
C THR A 49 2.84 8.31 -11.53
N MET A 50 1.79 7.50 -11.45
CA MET A 50 0.40 7.92 -11.23
C MET A 50 0.18 8.29 -9.76
N GLY A 51 -0.69 9.27 -9.50
CA GLY A 51 -0.94 9.70 -8.13
C GLY A 51 -2.04 10.74 -8.01
N THR A 52 -2.12 11.32 -6.83
CA THR A 52 -3.06 12.38 -6.48
C THR A 52 -2.34 13.72 -6.44
N TYR A 53 -2.95 14.72 -7.08
CA TYR A 53 -2.48 16.10 -7.12
C TYR A 53 -3.42 16.98 -6.33
N ALA A 54 -2.90 17.93 -5.56
CA ALA A 54 -3.69 18.93 -4.87
C ALA A 54 -3.16 20.35 -5.11
N ALA A 55 -4.04 21.27 -5.49
CA ALA A 55 -3.80 22.70 -5.42
C ALA A 55 -4.44 23.22 -4.15
N VAL A 56 -3.66 23.92 -3.32
CA VAL A 56 -4.06 24.27 -1.96
C VAL A 56 -3.73 25.73 -1.64
N ARG A 57 -4.67 26.42 -0.98
CA ARG A 57 -4.53 27.76 -0.46
C ARG A 57 -4.96 27.80 1.00
N ARG A 58 -4.11 28.40 1.88
CA ARG A 58 -4.43 28.63 3.29
C ARG A 58 -5.55 29.68 3.43
N ARG A 59 -6.41 29.48 4.42
CA ARG A 59 -7.46 30.44 4.81
C ARG A 59 -7.07 31.15 6.11
N GLU A 60 -7.78 32.22 6.42
CA GLU A 60 -7.65 32.93 7.69
C GLU A 60 -8.69 32.48 8.73
N ASP A 61 -9.74 31.80 8.29
CA ASP A 61 -10.79 31.21 9.14
C ASP A 61 -10.55 29.71 9.38
N ARG A 62 -11.43 29.05 10.12
CA ARG A 62 -11.36 27.63 10.46
C ARG A 62 -12.07 26.71 9.49
N ARG A 63 -12.51 27.21 8.32
CA ARG A 63 -13.22 26.41 7.31
C ARG A 63 -12.27 25.58 6.47
N LEU A 64 -12.71 24.36 6.16
CA LEU A 64 -12.08 23.44 5.22
C LEU A 64 -12.99 23.32 4.01
N ARG A 65 -12.46 23.55 2.81
CA ARG A 65 -13.20 23.45 1.56
C ARG A 65 -12.47 22.53 0.61
N PHE A 66 -13.19 21.51 0.14
CA PHE A 66 -12.64 20.47 -0.71
C PHE A 66 -13.40 20.39 -2.03
N TYR A 67 -12.69 20.15 -3.11
CA TYR A 67 -13.25 19.85 -4.42
C TYR A 67 -12.44 18.76 -5.10
N SER A 68 -13.08 17.82 -5.79
CA SER A 68 -12.40 16.77 -6.55
C SER A 68 -12.93 16.69 -7.98
N THR A 69 -12.03 16.57 -8.94
CA THR A 69 -12.40 16.29 -10.33
C THR A 69 -12.87 14.84 -10.53
N GLY A 70 -12.53 13.95 -9.60
CA GLY A 70 -13.00 12.56 -9.62
C GLY A 70 -14.44 12.37 -9.12
N PHE A 71 -14.97 13.40 -8.40
CA PHE A 71 -16.33 13.44 -7.84
C PHE A 71 -16.96 14.81 -8.11
N PRO A 72 -17.11 15.20 -9.37
CA PRO A 72 -17.56 16.56 -9.72
C PRO A 72 -19.01 16.82 -9.30
N GLU A 73 -19.81 15.77 -9.15
CA GLU A 73 -21.20 15.81 -8.68
C GLU A 73 -21.34 16.26 -7.22
N ASP A 74 -20.34 16.02 -6.37
CA ASP A 74 -20.33 16.44 -4.98
C ASP A 74 -20.13 17.97 -4.84
N GLY A 75 -19.65 18.64 -5.90
CA GLY A 75 -19.34 20.06 -5.87
C GLY A 75 -18.25 20.40 -4.86
N VAL A 76 -18.35 21.59 -4.21
CA VAL A 76 -17.47 21.97 -3.12
C VAL A 76 -18.04 21.46 -1.80
N ILE A 77 -17.33 20.55 -1.15
CA ILE A 77 -17.67 20.08 0.19
C ILE A 77 -17.04 21.03 1.20
N GLU A 78 -17.85 21.58 2.11
CA GLU A 78 -17.40 22.48 3.15
C GLU A 78 -17.62 21.90 4.54
N THR A 79 -16.62 21.99 5.39
CA THR A 79 -16.62 21.60 6.81
C THR A 79 -15.72 22.55 7.62
N SER A 80 -15.49 22.27 8.88
CA SER A 80 -14.69 23.09 9.78
C SER A 80 -13.69 22.24 10.56
N LEU A 81 -12.62 22.86 11.04
CA LEU A 81 -11.71 22.28 12.03
C LEU A 81 -12.42 21.92 13.35
N ASP A 82 -13.62 22.44 13.57
CA ASP A 82 -14.45 22.13 14.73
C ASP A 82 -15.37 20.91 14.51
N GLU A 83 -15.42 20.36 13.26
CA GLU A 83 -16.25 19.23 12.86
C GLU A 83 -15.43 18.09 12.28
N LEU A 84 -14.34 17.73 12.94
CA LEU A 84 -13.46 16.63 12.50
C LEU A 84 -13.97 15.27 13.01
N VAL A 85 -15.20 14.90 12.62
CA VAL A 85 -15.79 13.58 12.86
C VAL A 85 -16.10 12.91 11.53
N PRO A 86 -15.97 11.57 11.43
CA PRO A 86 -16.30 10.86 10.21
C PRO A 86 -17.83 10.83 10.02
N GLU A 87 -18.30 11.18 8.85
CA GLU A 87 -19.72 11.13 8.48
C GLU A 87 -19.85 10.70 7.00
N GLU A 88 -20.84 9.88 6.70
CA GLU A 88 -21.09 9.38 5.35
C GLU A 88 -21.27 10.53 4.33
N ARG A 89 -21.92 11.62 4.73
CA ARG A 89 -22.15 12.81 3.87
C ARG A 89 -20.88 13.48 3.36
N PHE A 90 -19.73 13.25 4.01
CA PHE A 90 -18.45 13.84 3.61
C PHE A 90 -17.70 12.98 2.59
N GLY A 91 -18.14 11.74 2.33
CA GLY A 91 -17.58 10.87 1.32
C GLY A 91 -16.04 10.78 1.41
N TRP A 92 -15.37 11.01 0.27
CA TRP A 92 -13.91 10.95 0.17
C TRP A 92 -13.17 11.96 1.07
N THR A 93 -13.83 13.05 1.50
CA THR A 93 -13.18 14.06 2.35
C THR A 93 -12.96 13.58 3.78
N ASN A 94 -13.50 12.43 4.17
CA ASN A 94 -13.17 11.79 5.44
C ASN A 94 -11.68 11.40 5.53
N TYR A 95 -11.02 11.06 4.43
CA TYR A 95 -9.57 10.76 4.43
C TYR A 95 -8.74 11.99 4.84
N PRO A 96 -8.82 13.16 4.19
CA PRO A 96 -8.10 14.35 4.65
C PRO A 96 -8.54 14.82 6.03
N LYS A 97 -9.83 14.73 6.40
CA LYS A 97 -10.32 15.08 7.74
C LYS A 97 -9.69 14.19 8.82
N GLY A 98 -9.60 12.89 8.57
CA GLY A 98 -8.95 11.92 9.45
C GLY A 98 -7.48 12.26 9.71
N VAL A 99 -6.74 12.58 8.66
CA VAL A 99 -5.32 13.00 8.79
C VAL A 99 -5.19 14.28 9.61
N ILE A 100 -6.03 15.30 9.37
CA ILE A 100 -6.03 16.55 10.16
C ILE A 100 -6.29 16.24 11.64
N LYS A 101 -7.28 15.37 11.93
CA LYS A 101 -7.63 14.98 13.31
C LYS A 101 -6.48 14.25 14.00
N VAL A 102 -5.93 13.22 13.35
CA VAL A 102 -4.86 12.40 13.93
C VAL A 102 -3.58 13.22 14.11
N MET A 103 -3.22 14.08 13.16
CA MET A 103 -2.08 15.01 13.35
C MET A 103 -2.29 15.93 14.55
N ALA A 104 -3.49 16.43 14.76
CA ALA A 104 -3.80 17.27 15.93
C ALA A 104 -3.68 16.48 17.24
N ASP A 105 -4.14 15.22 17.27
CA ASP A 105 -4.02 14.32 18.42
C ASP A 105 -2.56 13.99 18.77
N HIS A 106 -1.69 13.96 17.77
CA HIS A 106 -0.23 13.80 17.92
C HIS A 106 0.53 15.08 18.18
N GLY A 107 -0.19 16.19 18.48
CA GLY A 107 0.44 17.47 18.88
C GLY A 107 0.78 18.41 17.71
N HIS A 108 0.21 18.18 16.53
CA HIS A 108 0.39 19.02 15.33
C HIS A 108 -0.93 19.64 14.85
N PRO A 109 -1.67 20.38 15.72
CA PRO A 109 -2.92 21.03 15.32
C PRO A 109 -2.67 22.17 14.35
N ILE A 110 -3.64 22.43 13.46
CA ILE A 110 -3.69 23.64 12.64
C ILE A 110 -4.77 24.58 13.17
N GLU A 111 -4.51 25.89 13.16
CA GLU A 111 -5.43 26.90 13.71
C GLU A 111 -6.39 27.46 12.65
N THR A 112 -5.98 27.48 11.40
CA THR A 112 -6.76 27.99 10.28
C THR A 112 -6.95 26.91 9.22
N GLY A 113 -8.07 26.99 8.48
CA GLY A 113 -8.39 26.03 7.44
C GLY A 113 -7.70 26.31 6.11
N PHE A 114 -8.13 25.59 5.07
CA PHE A 114 -7.61 25.73 3.72
C PHE A 114 -8.67 25.37 2.67
N GLU A 115 -8.39 25.73 1.43
CA GLU A 115 -9.10 25.27 0.23
C GLU A 115 -8.21 24.28 -0.50
N MET A 116 -8.76 23.15 -0.94
CA MET A 116 -8.03 22.08 -1.60
C MET A 116 -8.81 21.56 -2.80
N ALA A 117 -8.26 21.73 -3.99
CA ALA A 117 -8.77 21.08 -5.21
C ALA A 117 -7.89 19.87 -5.53
N VAL A 118 -8.52 18.71 -5.72
CA VAL A 118 -7.85 17.43 -5.94
C VAL A 118 -8.14 16.92 -7.36
N CYS A 119 -7.08 16.51 -8.03
CA CYS A 119 -7.12 15.75 -9.29
C CYS A 119 -6.26 14.50 -9.13
N GLY A 120 -6.53 13.45 -9.89
CA GLY A 120 -5.72 12.25 -9.87
C GLY A 120 -5.81 11.45 -11.16
N ASP A 121 -4.79 10.65 -11.41
CA ASP A 121 -4.73 9.69 -12.51
C ASP A 121 -4.64 8.23 -12.04
N ILE A 122 -4.82 8.00 -10.73
CA ILE A 122 -5.04 6.66 -10.19
C ILE A 122 -6.47 6.24 -10.57
N PRO A 123 -6.65 5.11 -11.27
CA PRO A 123 -7.98 4.61 -11.61
C PRO A 123 -8.80 4.35 -10.34
N SER A 124 -10.04 4.80 -10.35
CA SER A 124 -10.94 4.66 -9.20
C SER A 124 -11.26 3.20 -8.92
N GLY A 125 -11.13 2.75 -7.68
CA GLY A 125 -11.42 1.36 -7.29
C GLY A 125 -10.39 0.33 -7.77
N ALA A 126 -9.25 0.76 -8.29
CA ALA A 126 -8.22 -0.12 -8.84
C ALA A 126 -7.35 -0.83 -7.77
N GLY A 127 -7.53 -0.55 -6.49
CA GLY A 127 -6.68 -1.11 -5.43
C GLY A 127 -5.23 -0.60 -5.45
N LEU A 128 -4.98 0.57 -6.08
CA LEU A 128 -3.65 1.19 -6.20
C LEU A 128 -3.41 2.27 -5.13
N SER A 129 -4.09 2.18 -3.99
CA SER A 129 -3.95 3.03 -2.80
C SER A 129 -4.24 4.51 -3.02
N SER A 130 -5.37 4.82 -3.64
CA SER A 130 -5.84 6.21 -3.73
C SER A 130 -6.12 6.82 -2.34
N SER A 131 -6.58 6.03 -1.36
CA SER A 131 -6.76 6.44 0.04
C SER A 131 -5.43 6.87 0.67
N ALA A 132 -4.43 6.01 0.69
CA ALA A 132 -3.11 6.34 1.22
C ALA A 132 -2.45 7.51 0.46
N SER A 133 -2.70 7.62 -0.86
CA SER A 133 -2.20 8.74 -1.66
C SER A 133 -2.77 10.08 -1.18
N ILE A 134 -4.10 10.21 -1.00
CA ILE A 134 -4.72 11.46 -0.53
C ILE A 134 -4.39 11.74 0.96
N GLU A 135 -4.25 10.70 1.79
CA GLU A 135 -3.85 10.85 3.20
C GLU A 135 -2.43 11.40 3.32
N VAL A 136 -1.46 10.76 2.67
CA VAL A 136 -0.07 11.22 2.69
C VAL A 136 0.07 12.59 2.02
N LEU A 137 -0.67 12.85 0.95
CA LEU A 137 -0.73 14.17 0.32
C LEU A 137 -1.22 15.24 1.30
N THR A 138 -2.26 14.94 2.07
CA THR A 138 -2.82 15.85 3.08
C THR A 138 -1.81 16.11 4.19
N ALA A 139 -1.18 15.08 4.75
CA ALA A 139 -0.15 15.23 5.76
C ALA A 139 1.01 16.12 5.26
N LEU A 140 1.46 15.88 4.02
CA LEU A 140 2.49 16.69 3.37
C LEU A 140 2.07 18.16 3.22
N VAL A 141 0.84 18.43 2.78
CA VAL A 141 0.26 19.77 2.65
C VAL A 141 0.23 20.47 4.01
N LEU A 142 -0.24 19.80 5.06
CA LEU A 142 -0.30 20.37 6.40
C LEU A 142 1.09 20.75 6.90
N CYS A 143 2.06 19.87 6.76
CA CYS A 143 3.44 20.16 7.12
C CYS A 143 4.01 21.36 6.32
N GLY A 144 3.71 21.45 5.04
CA GLY A 144 4.22 22.50 4.18
C GLY A 144 3.55 23.86 4.33
N LEU A 145 2.26 23.91 4.73
CA LEU A 145 1.51 25.15 4.93
C LEU A 145 1.62 25.71 6.35
N TYR A 146 1.73 24.83 7.36
CA TYR A 146 1.63 25.19 8.77
C TYR A 146 2.89 24.87 9.57
N GLY A 147 3.91 24.27 8.95
CA GLY A 147 5.22 24.05 9.58
C GLY A 147 5.89 25.36 9.93
N ASP A 148 6.54 25.44 11.10
CA ASP A 148 7.17 26.66 11.63
C ASP A 148 8.17 27.28 10.67
N ARG A 149 7.92 28.52 10.28
CA ARG A 149 8.83 29.36 9.52
C ARG A 149 9.91 30.04 10.39
N GLU A 150 9.79 29.94 11.73
CA GLU A 150 10.66 30.68 12.66
C GLU A 150 12.09 30.12 12.74
N SER A 151 12.37 28.93 12.27
CA SER A 151 13.73 28.37 12.27
C SER A 151 14.59 28.71 11.04
N GLY A 152 14.17 29.65 10.19
CA GLY A 152 15.01 30.33 9.19
C GLY A 152 15.73 29.49 8.14
N GLY A 153 15.43 28.20 8.01
CA GLY A 153 16.02 27.29 7.03
C GLY A 153 14.98 26.32 6.50
N PRO A 154 15.24 25.71 5.34
CA PRO A 154 14.38 24.64 4.85
C PRO A 154 14.31 23.55 5.92
N VAL A 155 13.10 23.28 6.43
CA VAL A 155 12.88 22.15 7.33
C VAL A 155 13.16 20.89 6.54
N ARG A 156 14.32 20.27 6.81
CA ARG A 156 14.68 19.00 6.17
C ARG A 156 13.74 17.93 6.69
N LEU A 157 13.15 17.18 5.79
CA LEU A 157 12.34 15.99 6.05
C LEU A 157 13.02 14.92 6.92
N PHE A 158 14.31 15.08 7.17
CA PHE A 158 15.13 14.11 7.88
C PHE A 158 15.94 14.83 8.95
N ARG A 159 15.66 14.57 10.24
CA ARG A 159 16.69 14.71 11.25
C ARG A 159 17.65 13.53 11.13
N ASN A 160 18.93 13.86 10.94
CA ASN A 160 20.05 12.90 11.01
C ASN A 160 20.26 12.35 12.44
N ASN A 161 19.22 11.84 13.11
CA ASN A 161 19.40 11.18 14.41
C ASN A 161 19.69 9.68 14.26
N ASP A 162 19.81 9.19 13.02
CA ASP A 162 20.08 7.79 12.72
C ASP A 162 21.53 7.55 12.28
N ALA A 163 22.48 8.05 13.02
CA ALA A 163 23.92 7.90 12.75
C ALA A 163 24.44 6.44 12.87
N GLY A 164 23.55 5.44 12.83
CA GLY A 164 23.94 4.04 13.02
C GLY A 164 23.39 3.02 12.03
N ASN A 165 22.42 3.37 11.15
CA ASN A 165 21.88 2.40 10.21
C ASN A 165 22.34 2.71 8.76
N PRO A 166 23.28 1.90 8.18
CA PRO A 166 23.77 2.13 6.83
C PRO A 166 22.74 1.90 5.72
N ASN A 167 21.60 1.29 6.02
CA ASN A 167 20.54 0.96 5.05
C ASN A 167 19.39 1.97 5.05
N ARG A 168 19.35 2.93 5.96
CA ARG A 168 18.39 4.03 5.90
C ARG A 168 18.81 5.03 4.83
N LEU A 169 17.85 5.47 4.02
CA LEU A 169 18.08 6.39 2.91
C LEU A 169 18.89 7.62 3.34
N ARG A 170 20.19 7.59 3.10
CA ARG A 170 20.99 8.77 2.83
C ARG A 170 20.75 9.15 1.37
N GLY A 171 19.57 9.69 1.06
CA GLY A 171 19.23 10.04 -0.29
C GLY A 171 18.63 11.43 -0.32
N GLU A 172 19.37 12.40 -0.84
CA GLU A 172 18.79 13.59 -1.43
C GLU A 172 17.83 13.13 -2.52
N ILE A 173 16.54 13.47 -2.40
CA ILE A 173 15.61 13.32 -3.50
C ILE A 173 16.05 14.35 -4.54
N PRO A 174 16.53 13.93 -5.72
CA PRO A 174 16.95 14.88 -6.73
C PRO A 174 15.76 15.78 -7.09
N GLY A 175 15.88 17.08 -6.83
CA GLY A 175 15.05 18.05 -7.49
C GLY A 175 14.14 18.94 -6.68
N LYS A 176 13.93 18.80 -5.37
CA LYS A 176 13.41 19.85 -4.48
C LYS A 176 13.22 19.30 -3.07
N GLU A 177 13.67 20.08 -2.08
CA GLU A 177 13.50 19.80 -0.66
C GLU A 177 11.99 19.74 -0.33
N ILE A 178 11.55 18.66 0.28
CA ILE A 178 10.20 18.51 0.82
C ILE A 178 10.26 19.05 2.27
N PHE A 179 9.38 19.98 2.60
CA PHE A 179 9.34 20.63 3.91
C PHE A 179 8.26 19.98 4.76
N PHE A 180 8.61 19.46 5.94
CA PHE A 180 7.67 19.08 6.98
C PHE A 180 7.77 20.04 8.17
N ALA A 181 6.71 20.09 8.96
CA ALA A 181 6.74 20.78 10.24
C ALA A 181 7.88 20.25 11.11
N ALA A 182 8.54 21.12 11.85
CA ALA A 182 9.60 20.73 12.76
C ALA A 182 9.10 19.61 13.70
N GLY A 183 9.73 18.44 13.63
CA GLY A 183 9.42 17.30 14.51
C GLY A 183 8.62 16.15 13.90
N VAL A 184 8.06 16.25 12.69
CA VAL A 184 7.34 15.14 12.02
C VAL A 184 8.29 14.44 11.05
N SER A 185 8.54 13.14 11.23
CA SER A 185 9.34 12.31 10.33
C SER A 185 8.47 11.68 9.22
N ARG A 186 9.10 11.09 8.19
CA ARG A 186 8.37 10.30 7.19
C ARG A 186 7.67 9.09 7.82
N GLU A 187 8.31 8.47 8.79
CA GLU A 187 7.74 7.33 9.51
C GLU A 187 6.50 7.78 10.28
N ASP A 188 6.55 8.95 10.95
CA ASP A 188 5.39 9.51 11.64
C ASP A 188 4.23 9.76 10.67
N ILE A 189 4.50 10.28 9.47
CA ILE A 189 3.47 10.47 8.44
C ILE A 189 2.84 9.14 8.04
N ALA A 190 3.65 8.11 7.75
CA ALA A 190 3.11 6.81 7.38
C ALA A 190 2.23 6.23 8.50
N ARG A 191 2.65 6.35 9.77
CA ARG A 191 1.88 5.89 10.95
C ARG A 191 0.61 6.72 11.19
N ILE A 192 0.69 8.04 11.10
CA ILE A 192 -0.46 8.94 11.24
C ILE A 192 -1.52 8.64 10.16
N CYS A 193 -1.11 8.46 8.90
CA CYS A 193 -2.03 8.12 7.83
C CYS A 193 -2.64 6.73 8.02
N GLN A 194 -1.86 5.72 8.45
CA GLN A 194 -2.40 4.41 8.81
C GLN A 194 -3.40 4.50 9.97
N GLU A 195 -3.10 5.27 11.01
CA GLU A 195 -4.01 5.49 12.14
C GLU A 195 -5.29 6.19 11.69
N SER A 196 -5.18 7.18 10.78
CA SER A 196 -6.33 7.84 10.16
C SER A 196 -7.23 6.83 9.43
N GLU A 197 -6.67 5.93 8.65
CA GLU A 197 -7.45 4.92 7.94
C GLU A 197 -8.06 3.90 8.91
N ASN A 198 -7.32 3.46 9.92
CA ASN A 198 -7.77 2.44 10.86
C ASN A 198 -8.78 2.96 11.89
N VAL A 199 -8.51 4.10 12.50
CA VAL A 199 -9.29 4.60 13.64
C VAL A 199 -10.40 5.54 13.18
N TYR A 200 -10.09 6.46 12.25
CA TYR A 200 -11.04 7.45 11.81
C TYR A 200 -11.97 6.92 10.70
N ASN A 201 -11.43 6.21 9.71
CA ASN A 201 -12.19 5.67 8.58
C ASN A 201 -12.67 4.22 8.80
N GLY A 202 -12.17 3.50 9.83
CA GLY A 202 -12.64 2.16 10.20
C GLY A 202 -12.13 1.01 9.31
N CYS A 203 -11.11 1.25 8.49
CA CYS A 203 -10.45 0.22 7.67
C CYS A 203 -9.24 -0.33 8.42
N SER A 204 -9.27 -1.59 8.83
CA SER A 204 -8.18 -2.21 9.59
C SER A 204 -6.99 -2.62 8.71
N CYS A 205 -6.37 -1.67 7.99
CA CYS A 205 -5.24 -1.93 7.07
C CYS A 205 -3.89 -2.09 7.80
N GLY A 206 -2.93 -2.75 7.11
CA GLY A 206 -1.52 -2.72 7.48
C GLY A 206 -0.87 -1.38 7.09
N ILE A 207 0.47 -1.27 7.25
CA ILE A 207 1.20 -0.01 7.00
C ILE A 207 1.73 0.11 5.56
N MET A 208 1.65 -0.95 4.77
CA MET A 208 2.30 -1.05 3.46
C MET A 208 2.01 0.14 2.56
N ASP A 209 0.75 0.52 2.45
CA ASP A 209 0.28 1.53 1.49
C ASP A 209 0.84 2.90 1.81
N GLN A 210 0.65 3.36 3.04
CA GLN A 210 1.12 4.66 3.50
C GLN A 210 2.66 4.72 3.49
N PHE A 211 3.32 3.59 3.81
CA PHE A 211 4.77 3.51 3.77
C PHE A 211 5.30 3.60 2.32
N ALA A 212 4.72 2.84 1.40
CA ALA A 212 5.12 2.84 -0.01
C ALA A 212 4.95 4.21 -0.67
N VAL A 213 3.83 4.89 -0.40
CA VAL A 213 3.56 6.24 -0.89
C VAL A 213 4.57 7.24 -0.32
N THR A 214 4.84 7.16 0.99
CA THR A 214 5.71 8.11 1.69
C THR A 214 7.19 7.94 1.33
N PHE A 215 7.65 6.70 1.20
CA PHE A 215 9.07 6.36 1.01
C PHE A 215 9.45 6.03 -0.44
N GLY A 216 8.53 6.16 -1.38
CA GLY A 216 8.74 5.87 -2.78
C GLY A 216 10.02 6.50 -3.34
N LYS A 217 10.81 5.70 -4.08
CA LYS A 217 12.02 6.12 -4.76
C LYS A 217 11.96 5.69 -6.22
N LYS A 218 12.26 6.62 -7.12
CA LYS A 218 12.24 6.35 -8.56
C LYS A 218 13.08 5.11 -8.90
N ASP A 219 12.53 4.24 -9.74
CA ASP A 219 13.14 3.01 -10.25
C ASP A 219 13.54 2.00 -9.15
N HIS A 220 12.93 2.09 -7.94
CA HIS A 220 13.17 1.17 -6.83
C HIS A 220 11.85 0.69 -6.22
N ALA A 221 11.83 -0.55 -5.78
CA ALA A 221 10.85 -1.08 -4.83
C ALA A 221 11.39 -1.02 -3.40
N ILE A 222 10.50 -1.12 -2.44
CA ILE A 222 10.80 -1.04 -1.01
C ILE A 222 10.61 -2.44 -0.42
N PHE A 223 11.68 -3.08 0.02
CA PHE A 223 11.60 -4.29 0.81
C PHE A 223 11.47 -3.90 2.27
N LEU A 224 10.26 -4.02 2.81
CA LEU A 224 9.88 -3.55 4.15
C LEU A 224 9.56 -4.74 5.04
N ASP A 225 10.21 -4.82 6.20
CA ASP A 225 9.75 -5.60 7.35
C ASP A 225 8.70 -4.78 8.11
N THR A 226 7.45 -5.21 8.07
CA THR A 226 6.33 -4.45 8.65
C THR A 226 6.26 -4.56 10.17
N ALA A 227 6.96 -5.50 10.79
CA ALA A 227 7.03 -5.66 12.24
C ALA A 227 8.02 -4.68 12.88
N SER A 228 9.17 -4.44 12.24
CA SER A 228 10.21 -3.54 12.74
C SER A 228 10.22 -2.17 12.06
N LEU A 229 9.59 -2.04 10.87
CA LEU A 229 9.69 -0.95 9.91
C LEU A 229 11.11 -0.73 9.36
N GLU A 230 12.00 -1.71 9.52
CA GLU A 230 13.25 -1.72 8.79
C GLU A 230 12.98 -1.96 7.30
N TYR A 231 13.65 -1.21 6.45
CA TYR A 231 13.45 -1.31 5.01
C TYR A 231 14.74 -1.07 4.23
N GLU A 232 14.74 -1.57 3.02
CA GLU A 232 15.76 -1.24 2.03
C GLU A 232 15.11 -0.93 0.67
N THR A 233 15.78 -0.11 -0.12
CA THR A 233 15.34 0.16 -1.49
C THR A 233 16.11 -0.72 -2.46
N VAL A 234 15.37 -1.51 -3.25
CA VAL A 234 15.92 -2.45 -4.21
C VAL A 234 15.68 -1.91 -5.62
N PRO A 235 16.74 -1.73 -6.44
CA PRO A 235 16.57 -1.29 -7.83
C PRO A 235 15.72 -2.28 -8.61
N VAL A 236 14.71 -1.77 -9.33
CA VAL A 236 13.84 -2.57 -10.21
C VAL A 236 14.30 -2.38 -11.64
N ARG A 237 15.10 -3.34 -12.11
CA ARG A 237 15.60 -3.36 -13.50
C ARG A 237 14.73 -4.30 -14.32
N MET A 238 13.92 -3.72 -15.20
CA MET A 238 12.98 -4.47 -16.06
C MET A 238 13.51 -4.63 -17.50
N ASP A 239 14.79 -4.85 -17.68
CA ASP A 239 15.48 -4.90 -18.97
C ASP A 239 14.65 -5.62 -20.05
N GLY A 240 14.09 -4.84 -21.01
CA GLY A 240 13.22 -5.36 -22.05
C GLY A 240 11.80 -5.78 -21.61
N HIS A 241 11.39 -5.51 -20.38
CA HIS A 241 10.05 -5.83 -19.85
C HIS A 241 9.35 -4.58 -19.31
N ALA A 242 8.04 -4.68 -19.17
CA ALA A 242 7.18 -3.68 -18.52
C ALA A 242 6.38 -4.29 -17.38
N ILE A 243 6.08 -3.46 -16.38
CA ILE A 243 5.06 -3.75 -15.37
C ILE A 243 3.72 -3.30 -15.95
N VAL A 244 2.80 -4.24 -16.12
CA VAL A 244 1.45 -3.99 -16.61
C VAL A 244 0.48 -4.19 -15.46
N ILE A 245 -0.30 -3.16 -15.15
CA ILE A 245 -1.42 -3.23 -14.21
C ILE A 245 -2.68 -3.41 -15.04
N THR A 246 -3.48 -4.42 -14.73
CA THR A 246 -4.74 -4.69 -15.41
C THR A 246 -5.89 -4.60 -14.40
N ASN A 247 -6.82 -3.65 -14.61
CA ASN A 247 -7.96 -3.40 -13.75
C ASN A 247 -9.16 -4.24 -14.16
N THR A 248 -9.76 -4.95 -13.20
CA THR A 248 -10.99 -5.74 -13.41
C THR A 248 -12.21 -4.87 -13.69
N ASN A 249 -12.20 -3.57 -13.33
CA ASN A 249 -13.36 -2.67 -13.38
C ASN A 249 -14.58 -3.15 -12.56
N VAL A 250 -14.37 -4.09 -11.62
CA VAL A 250 -15.39 -4.50 -10.67
C VAL A 250 -15.57 -3.43 -9.61
N LYS A 251 -16.80 -2.92 -9.46
CA LYS A 251 -17.13 -1.95 -8.42
C LYS A 251 -17.30 -2.64 -7.06
N HIS A 252 -16.43 -2.31 -6.14
CA HIS A 252 -16.44 -2.88 -4.79
C HIS A 252 -17.55 -2.27 -3.93
N LYS A 253 -18.49 -3.09 -3.47
CA LYS A 253 -19.48 -2.67 -2.45
C LYS A 253 -19.25 -3.31 -1.06
N LEU A 254 -18.37 -4.31 -0.93
CA LEU A 254 -18.20 -5.09 0.30
C LEU A 254 -16.73 -5.42 0.63
N THR A 255 -15.77 -4.74 0.02
CA THR A 255 -14.34 -5.05 0.17
C THR A 255 -13.87 -4.90 1.61
N ASP A 256 -14.22 -3.80 2.28
CA ASP A 256 -13.77 -3.52 3.64
C ASP A 256 -14.26 -4.56 4.65
N SER A 257 -15.49 -5.06 4.51
CA SER A 257 -16.03 -6.09 5.41
C SER A 257 -15.32 -7.43 5.25
N LYS A 258 -15.01 -7.86 4.01
CA LYS A 258 -14.29 -9.10 3.72
C LYS A 258 -12.81 -9.00 4.08
N TYR A 259 -12.19 -7.84 3.85
CA TYR A 259 -10.82 -7.57 4.28
C TYR A 259 -10.69 -7.67 5.81
N ASN A 260 -11.59 -7.00 6.54
CA ASN A 260 -11.64 -7.08 8.00
C ASN A 260 -11.94 -8.50 8.52
N GLU A 261 -12.70 -9.32 7.76
CA GLU A 261 -12.92 -10.73 8.06
C GLU A 261 -11.61 -11.52 7.97
N ARG A 262 -10.85 -11.38 6.88
CA ARG A 262 -9.53 -12.04 6.71
C ARG A 262 -8.57 -11.68 7.83
N ARG A 263 -8.53 -10.41 8.21
CA ARG A 263 -7.71 -9.96 9.34
C ARG A 263 -8.13 -10.63 10.66
N ARG A 264 -9.42 -10.70 10.97
CA ARG A 264 -9.92 -11.37 12.18
C ARG A 264 -9.60 -12.87 12.20
N GLU A 265 -9.66 -13.56 11.05
CA GLU A 265 -9.25 -14.95 10.92
C GLU A 265 -7.76 -15.12 11.28
N CYS A 266 -6.89 -14.25 10.79
CA CYS A 266 -5.46 -14.25 11.13
C CYS A 266 -5.21 -13.93 12.62
N GLU A 267 -5.91 -12.96 13.20
CA GLU A 267 -5.82 -12.61 14.63
C GLU A 267 -6.27 -13.79 15.51
N THR A 268 -7.32 -14.50 15.10
CA THR A 268 -7.76 -15.73 15.76
C THR A 268 -6.68 -16.80 15.70
N ALA A 269 -6.12 -17.08 14.52
CA ALA A 269 -5.03 -18.04 14.36
C ALA A 269 -3.81 -17.66 15.22
N LEU A 270 -3.39 -16.40 15.19
CA LEU A 270 -2.26 -15.89 15.97
C LEU A 270 -2.51 -16.05 17.47
N SER A 271 -3.73 -15.82 17.96
CA SER A 271 -4.08 -16.00 19.36
C SER A 271 -3.91 -17.45 19.84
N VAL A 272 -4.28 -18.41 19.00
CA VAL A 272 -4.09 -19.85 19.26
C VAL A 272 -2.61 -20.19 19.31
N ILE A 273 -1.83 -19.73 18.31
CA ILE A 273 -0.40 -20.01 18.24
C ILE A 273 0.33 -19.46 19.45
N ARG A 274 0.06 -18.23 19.86
CA ARG A 274 0.66 -17.62 21.07
C ARG A 274 0.40 -18.42 22.33
N ARG A 275 -0.72 -19.11 22.43
CA ARG A 275 -1.02 -20.02 23.56
C ARG A 275 -0.29 -21.36 23.45
N ARG A 276 -0.01 -21.83 22.23
CA ARG A 276 0.57 -23.16 21.97
C ARG A 276 2.09 -23.14 21.81
N CYS A 277 2.66 -22.04 21.29
CA CYS A 277 4.10 -21.85 21.12
C CYS A 277 4.69 -21.26 22.40
N THR A 278 4.97 -22.12 23.38
CA THR A 278 5.69 -21.68 24.59
C THR A 278 7.14 -21.31 24.25
N PRO A 279 7.83 -20.46 25.06
CA PRO A 279 9.23 -20.14 24.87
C PRO A 279 10.13 -21.39 24.78
N GLU A 280 9.86 -22.42 25.57
CA GLU A 280 10.63 -23.67 25.57
C GLU A 280 10.46 -24.42 24.25
N LEU A 281 9.24 -24.48 23.70
CA LEU A 281 8.97 -25.09 22.38
C LEU A 281 9.69 -24.31 21.28
N LEU A 282 9.59 -22.98 21.29
CA LEU A 282 10.27 -22.12 20.31
C LEU A 282 11.79 -22.27 20.37
N MET A 283 12.39 -22.36 21.55
CA MET A 283 13.82 -22.61 21.72
C MET A 283 14.22 -23.98 21.14
N SER A 284 13.43 -25.01 21.37
CA SER A 284 13.68 -26.35 20.84
C SER A 284 13.57 -26.39 19.32
N LEU A 285 12.54 -25.75 18.75
CA LEU A 285 12.34 -25.62 17.31
C LEU A 285 13.45 -24.77 16.66
N SER A 286 13.86 -23.68 17.31
CA SER A 286 14.97 -22.82 16.85
C SER A 286 16.29 -23.59 16.77
N ALA A 287 16.58 -24.44 17.75
CA ALA A 287 17.82 -25.25 17.73
C ALA A 287 17.85 -26.18 16.50
N VAL A 288 16.72 -26.81 16.15
CA VAL A 288 16.61 -27.67 14.96
C VAL A 288 16.66 -26.83 13.69
N ASN A 289 15.90 -25.73 13.62
CA ASN A 289 15.85 -24.89 12.43
C ASN A 289 17.22 -24.23 12.15
N THR A 290 17.92 -23.76 13.17
CA THR A 290 19.27 -23.19 13.00
C THR A 290 20.27 -24.21 12.45
N LEU A 291 20.15 -25.48 12.84
CA LEU A 291 21.00 -26.54 12.28
C LEU A 291 20.66 -26.85 10.79
N LEU A 292 19.41 -26.68 10.38
CA LEU A 292 18.97 -27.02 9.03
C LEU A 292 19.11 -25.83 8.06
N THR A 293 18.78 -24.62 8.49
CA THR A 293 18.64 -23.42 7.65
C THR A 293 19.59 -22.28 7.99
N GLY A 294 20.20 -22.32 9.17
CA GLY A 294 20.95 -21.19 9.74
C GLY A 294 20.08 -20.09 10.39
N GLU A 295 18.75 -20.25 10.37
CA GLU A 295 17.80 -19.28 10.92
C GLU A 295 17.18 -19.79 12.23
N SER A 296 16.84 -18.86 13.14
CA SER A 296 16.18 -19.18 14.41
C SER A 296 14.80 -18.55 14.47
N TYR A 297 13.86 -19.21 15.16
CA TYR A 297 12.56 -18.59 15.45
C TYR A 297 12.72 -17.48 16.50
N PRO A 298 11.86 -16.44 16.47
CA PRO A 298 11.83 -15.44 17.51
C PRO A 298 11.42 -16.07 18.85
N THR A 299 11.88 -15.51 19.94
CA THR A 299 11.51 -15.97 21.30
C THR A 299 10.04 -15.72 21.65
N VAL A 300 9.38 -14.83 20.91
CA VAL A 300 7.97 -14.48 21.05
C VAL A 300 7.37 -14.34 19.64
N ILE A 301 6.28 -15.03 19.37
CA ILE A 301 5.54 -14.90 18.11
C ILE A 301 4.71 -13.61 18.14
N ARG A 302 5.08 -12.66 17.28
CA ARG A 302 4.40 -11.37 17.12
C ARG A 302 3.38 -11.38 16.00
N GLY A 303 3.65 -12.13 14.91
CA GLY A 303 2.79 -12.27 13.75
C GLY A 303 2.83 -13.68 13.17
N LEU A 304 1.91 -13.99 12.24
CA LEU A 304 1.88 -15.30 11.56
C LEU A 304 3.12 -15.51 10.68
N CYS A 305 3.72 -14.43 10.20
CA CYS A 305 4.94 -14.46 9.38
C CYS A 305 6.23 -14.73 10.18
N ASP A 306 6.15 -14.84 11.49
CA ASP A 306 7.24 -15.34 12.34
C ASP A 306 7.41 -16.89 12.21
N LEU A 307 6.44 -17.56 11.60
CA LEU A 307 6.47 -18.99 11.31
C LEU A 307 6.92 -19.24 9.88
N ASP A 308 7.57 -20.37 9.65
CA ASP A 308 7.83 -20.86 8.30
C ASP A 308 6.79 -21.90 7.83
N SER A 309 6.75 -22.15 6.52
CA SER A 309 5.80 -23.09 5.91
C SER A 309 5.94 -24.50 6.46
N ALA A 310 7.17 -24.95 6.71
CA ALA A 310 7.44 -26.31 7.19
C ALA A 310 6.88 -26.53 8.60
N LEU A 311 7.03 -25.53 9.49
CA LEU A 311 6.47 -25.57 10.83
C LEU A 311 4.93 -25.54 10.79
N VAL A 312 4.35 -24.70 9.94
CA VAL A 312 2.89 -24.64 9.75
C VAL A 312 2.37 -26.01 9.30
N ASP A 313 2.96 -26.62 8.30
CA ASP A 313 2.51 -27.93 7.78
C ASP A 313 2.67 -29.05 8.83
N ALA A 314 3.72 -29.01 9.64
CA ALA A 314 3.95 -30.03 10.68
C ALA A 314 3.03 -29.89 11.91
N MET A 315 2.61 -28.69 12.26
CA MET A 315 2.01 -28.41 13.58
C MET A 315 0.57 -27.90 13.52
N ALA A 316 0.13 -27.30 12.41
CA ALA A 316 -1.15 -26.60 12.35
C ALA A 316 -2.35 -27.47 12.74
N GLU A 317 -2.43 -28.70 12.24
CA GLU A 317 -3.52 -29.63 12.58
C GLU A 317 -3.62 -29.87 14.10
N LYS A 318 -2.48 -29.96 14.80
CA LYS A 318 -2.45 -30.16 16.26
C LYS A 318 -2.86 -28.92 17.01
N TRP A 319 -2.50 -27.72 16.51
CA TRP A 319 -2.77 -26.46 17.19
C TRP A 319 -4.24 -26.08 17.18
N PHE A 320 -4.99 -26.49 16.11
CA PHE A 320 -6.38 -26.07 15.90
C PHE A 320 -7.42 -27.18 16.14
N GLN A 321 -7.06 -28.27 16.83
CA GLN A 321 -7.99 -29.38 17.11
C GLN A 321 -9.24 -28.97 17.91
N GLU A 322 -9.21 -27.85 18.62
CA GLU A 322 -10.32 -27.33 19.39
C GLU A 322 -11.44 -26.70 18.52
N PHE A 323 -11.17 -26.44 17.24
CA PHE A 323 -12.13 -25.84 16.30
C PHE A 323 -12.87 -26.91 15.51
N PRO A 324 -14.13 -26.65 15.08
CA PRO A 324 -14.79 -27.44 14.06
C PRO A 324 -13.94 -27.56 12.79
N GLU A 325 -14.08 -28.66 12.05
CA GLU A 325 -13.21 -28.96 10.90
C GLU A 325 -13.16 -27.83 9.86
N GLU A 326 -14.31 -27.27 9.49
CA GLU A 326 -14.38 -26.19 8.50
C GLU A 326 -13.60 -24.95 8.97
N GLU A 327 -13.79 -24.52 10.21
CA GLU A 327 -13.10 -23.37 10.79
C GLU A 327 -11.60 -23.65 10.94
N ARG A 328 -11.24 -24.86 11.41
CA ARG A 328 -9.86 -25.30 11.52
C ARG A 328 -9.14 -25.23 10.20
N LEU A 329 -9.69 -25.80 9.13
CA LEU A 329 -9.10 -25.79 7.80
C LEU A 329 -8.93 -24.36 7.27
N LYS A 330 -9.91 -23.48 7.54
CA LYS A 330 -9.82 -22.07 7.17
C LYS A 330 -8.65 -21.38 7.87
N LEU A 331 -8.53 -21.49 9.19
CA LEU A 331 -7.44 -20.86 9.95
C LEU A 331 -6.05 -21.40 9.51
N ILE A 332 -5.94 -22.70 9.24
CA ILE A 332 -4.70 -23.31 8.73
C ILE A 332 -4.32 -22.72 7.37
N ARG A 333 -5.27 -22.56 6.45
CA ARG A 333 -5.01 -21.94 5.15
C ARG A 333 -4.53 -20.50 5.27
N ARG A 334 -5.12 -19.67 6.18
CA ARG A 334 -4.64 -18.29 6.41
C ARG A 334 -3.19 -18.26 6.90
N MET A 335 -2.85 -19.17 7.83
CA MET A 335 -1.47 -19.30 8.31
C MET A 335 -0.50 -19.73 7.19
N ARG A 336 -0.91 -20.75 6.40
CA ARG A 336 -0.09 -21.25 5.30
C ARG A 336 0.22 -20.14 4.30
N HIS A 337 -0.79 -19.35 3.94
CA HIS A 337 -0.56 -18.18 3.08
C HIS A 337 0.43 -17.20 3.72
N ALA A 338 0.19 -16.75 4.96
CA ALA A 338 1.04 -15.74 5.61
C ALA A 338 2.51 -16.18 5.70
N ALA A 339 2.76 -17.43 6.12
CA ALA A 339 4.11 -17.98 6.21
C ALA A 339 4.77 -18.10 4.82
N SER A 340 4.10 -18.76 3.87
CA SER A 340 4.66 -18.99 2.54
C SER A 340 4.79 -17.73 1.70
N GLU A 341 3.90 -16.76 1.83
CA GLU A 341 4.00 -15.47 1.12
C GLU A 341 5.16 -14.63 1.64
N ASN A 342 5.40 -14.64 2.95
CA ASN A 342 6.57 -14.00 3.53
C ASN A 342 7.89 -14.59 3.01
N GLU A 343 7.96 -15.92 2.86
CA GLU A 343 9.10 -16.59 2.25
C GLU A 343 9.25 -16.24 0.76
N ARG A 344 8.13 -16.28 -0.01
CA ARG A 344 8.10 -15.87 -1.42
C ARG A 344 8.58 -14.44 -1.61
N CYS A 345 8.17 -13.53 -0.76
CA CYS A 345 8.59 -12.13 -0.80
C CYS A 345 10.12 -12.01 -0.69
N LYS A 346 10.74 -12.68 0.29
CA LYS A 346 12.19 -12.71 0.47
C LYS A 346 12.91 -13.33 -0.74
N GLN A 347 12.39 -14.41 -1.30
CA GLN A 347 12.93 -15.07 -2.49
C GLN A 347 12.83 -14.18 -3.73
N ALA A 348 11.70 -13.48 -3.91
CA ALA A 348 11.47 -12.56 -5.02
C ALA A 348 12.46 -11.39 -5.02
N VAL A 349 12.74 -10.83 -3.85
CA VAL A 349 13.75 -9.78 -3.69
C VAL A 349 15.15 -10.28 -4.10
N ARG A 350 15.52 -11.51 -3.70
CA ARG A 350 16.80 -12.14 -4.13
C ARG A 350 16.83 -12.31 -5.65
N ALA A 351 15.78 -12.88 -6.24
CA ALA A 351 15.67 -13.08 -7.68
C ALA A 351 15.82 -11.75 -8.45
N LEU A 352 15.17 -10.68 -7.98
CA LEU A 352 15.27 -9.37 -8.63
C LEU A 352 16.68 -8.78 -8.53
N ARG A 353 17.37 -8.91 -7.38
CA ARG A 353 18.75 -8.48 -7.20
C ARG A 353 19.73 -9.21 -8.14
N GLU A 354 19.48 -10.48 -8.39
CA GLU A 354 20.24 -11.32 -9.31
C GLU A 354 19.87 -11.08 -10.79
N GLY A 355 18.88 -10.23 -11.06
CA GLY A 355 18.38 -9.98 -12.43
C GLY A 355 17.57 -11.16 -13.00
N ASN A 356 17.12 -12.09 -12.15
CA ASN A 356 16.37 -13.27 -12.57
C ASN A 356 14.86 -13.01 -12.59
N LEU A 357 14.40 -12.29 -13.62
CA LEU A 357 12.98 -11.95 -13.79
C LEU A 357 12.10 -13.19 -14.01
N THR A 358 12.64 -14.27 -14.56
CA THR A 358 11.89 -15.53 -14.75
C THR A 358 11.51 -16.15 -13.42
N VAL A 359 12.45 -16.27 -12.48
CA VAL A 359 12.16 -16.75 -11.11
C VAL A 359 11.21 -15.79 -10.39
N PHE A 360 11.39 -14.48 -10.57
CA PHE A 360 10.48 -13.50 -10.00
C PHE A 360 9.03 -13.69 -10.48
N GLY A 361 8.83 -13.90 -11.80
CA GLY A 361 7.52 -14.17 -12.39
C GLY A 361 6.89 -15.48 -11.87
N ILE A 362 7.67 -16.55 -11.71
CA ILE A 362 7.20 -17.82 -11.13
C ILE A 362 6.70 -17.59 -9.69
N LEU A 363 7.43 -16.80 -8.89
CA LEU A 363 7.03 -16.49 -7.52
C LEU A 363 5.74 -15.62 -7.48
N MET A 364 5.55 -14.72 -8.45
CA MET A 364 4.30 -13.97 -8.60
C MET A 364 3.12 -14.91 -8.86
N ASN A 365 3.27 -15.88 -9.78
CA ASN A 365 2.22 -16.87 -10.07
C ASN A 365 1.89 -17.72 -8.85
N ALA A 366 2.91 -18.19 -8.11
CA ALA A 366 2.73 -18.93 -6.88
C ALA A 366 2.03 -18.11 -5.78
N SER A 367 2.33 -16.80 -5.70
CA SER A 367 1.62 -15.89 -4.82
C SER A 367 0.13 -15.78 -5.16
N HIS A 368 -0.22 -15.65 -6.46
CA HIS A 368 -1.62 -15.60 -6.88
C HIS A 368 -2.38 -16.87 -6.50
N ILE A 369 -1.77 -18.04 -6.75
CA ILE A 369 -2.36 -19.34 -6.41
C ILE A 369 -2.63 -19.43 -4.89
N SER A 370 -1.69 -19.02 -4.06
CA SER A 370 -1.87 -19.01 -2.60
C SER A 370 -2.94 -18.00 -2.15
N LEU A 371 -3.02 -16.82 -2.80
CA LEU A 371 -4.07 -15.82 -2.55
C LEU A 371 -5.46 -16.37 -2.93
N ARG A 372 -5.55 -17.17 -3.99
CA ARG A 372 -6.78 -17.82 -4.42
C ARG A 372 -7.19 -18.98 -3.50
N ASP A 373 -6.27 -19.92 -3.27
CA ASP A 373 -6.60 -21.23 -2.68
C ASP A 373 -6.50 -21.23 -1.14
N ASP A 374 -5.51 -20.49 -0.58
CA ASP A 374 -5.29 -20.43 0.85
C ASP A 374 -5.92 -19.17 1.49
N TYR A 375 -5.86 -18.03 0.81
CA TYR A 375 -6.34 -16.78 1.39
C TYR A 375 -7.75 -16.39 0.96
N GLU A 376 -8.19 -16.88 -0.19
CA GLU A 376 -9.55 -16.71 -0.75
C GLU A 376 -9.94 -15.23 -0.91
N VAL A 377 -9.06 -14.44 -1.54
CA VAL A 377 -9.24 -13.00 -1.76
C VAL A 377 -9.26 -12.59 -3.24
N THR A 378 -9.01 -13.52 -4.17
CA THR A 378 -8.94 -13.18 -5.60
C THR A 378 -10.33 -13.02 -6.23
N GLY A 379 -11.12 -14.07 -6.24
CA GLY A 379 -12.40 -14.11 -6.95
C GLY A 379 -12.27 -14.32 -8.46
N PRO A 380 -13.38 -14.63 -9.14
CA PRO A 380 -13.38 -15.09 -10.53
C PRO A 380 -12.80 -14.06 -11.51
N GLU A 381 -12.94 -12.78 -11.25
CA GLU A 381 -12.48 -11.72 -12.14
C GLU A 381 -10.94 -11.57 -12.10
N LEU A 382 -10.34 -11.58 -10.91
CA LEU A 382 -8.89 -11.52 -10.77
C LEU A 382 -8.23 -12.81 -11.26
N ASP A 383 -8.87 -13.97 -11.01
CA ASP A 383 -8.41 -15.27 -11.51
C ASP A 383 -8.42 -15.29 -13.03
N ALA A 384 -9.51 -14.80 -13.66
CA ALA A 384 -9.61 -14.73 -15.11
C ALA A 384 -8.50 -13.88 -15.74
N LEU A 385 -8.16 -12.72 -15.14
CA LEU A 385 -7.07 -11.86 -15.60
C LEU A 385 -5.70 -12.54 -15.47
N ALA A 386 -5.43 -13.15 -14.30
CA ALA A 386 -4.13 -13.78 -14.04
C ALA A 386 -3.92 -15.02 -14.91
N GLU A 387 -4.93 -15.88 -15.05
CA GLU A 387 -4.89 -17.08 -15.89
C GLU A 387 -4.70 -16.72 -17.37
N ALA A 388 -5.45 -15.76 -17.89
CA ALA A 388 -5.27 -15.28 -19.26
C ALA A 388 -3.87 -14.70 -19.49
N ALA A 389 -3.32 -13.99 -18.49
CA ALA A 389 -1.96 -13.47 -18.57
C ALA A 389 -0.90 -14.56 -18.65
N TRP A 390 -1.07 -15.69 -17.92
CA TRP A 390 -0.14 -16.82 -17.93
C TRP A 390 -0.09 -17.54 -19.27
N GLU A 391 -1.13 -17.45 -20.08
CA GLU A 391 -1.20 -18.08 -21.40
C GLU A 391 -0.38 -17.32 -22.47
N VAL A 392 0.03 -16.09 -22.18
CA VAL A 392 0.73 -15.24 -23.16
C VAL A 392 2.23 -15.48 -23.14
N ASP A 393 2.78 -15.95 -24.26
CA ASP A 393 4.23 -16.01 -24.45
C ASP A 393 4.85 -14.60 -24.31
N GLY A 394 5.80 -14.46 -23.37
CA GLY A 394 6.41 -13.18 -22.98
C GLY A 394 5.83 -12.55 -21.72
N CYS A 395 4.77 -13.13 -21.12
CA CYS A 395 4.39 -12.83 -19.75
C CYS A 395 5.18 -13.74 -18.80
N LEU A 396 6.02 -13.15 -17.94
CA LEU A 396 6.83 -13.90 -17.00
C LEU A 396 6.05 -14.32 -15.77
N GLY A 397 5.05 -13.53 -15.38
CA GLY A 397 4.17 -13.81 -14.26
C GLY A 397 3.11 -12.74 -14.08
N SER A 398 2.00 -13.14 -13.45
CA SER A 398 0.85 -12.28 -13.15
C SER A 398 0.19 -12.69 -11.85
N ARG A 399 -0.25 -11.70 -11.06
CA ARG A 399 -0.94 -11.89 -9.78
C ARG A 399 -1.84 -10.71 -9.45
N MET A 400 -2.84 -10.95 -8.60
CA MET A 400 -3.57 -9.83 -8.00
C MET A 400 -2.65 -8.95 -7.14
N THR A 401 -2.95 -7.69 -7.02
CA THR A 401 -2.24 -6.74 -6.13
C THR A 401 -3.24 -5.97 -5.28
N GLY A 402 -2.85 -5.65 -4.04
CA GLY A 402 -3.69 -4.95 -3.06
C GLY A 402 -4.57 -5.89 -2.23
N GLY A 403 -5.71 -5.41 -1.77
CA GLY A 403 -6.60 -6.15 -0.86
C GLY A 403 -7.40 -7.29 -1.49
N GLY A 404 -7.44 -7.40 -2.81
CA GLY A 404 -8.26 -8.38 -3.53
C GLY A 404 -9.75 -8.03 -3.57
N PHE A 405 -10.59 -9.04 -3.80
CA PHE A 405 -12.06 -8.92 -3.99
C PHE A 405 -12.43 -8.02 -5.18
N GLY A 406 -11.60 -7.98 -6.23
CA GLY A 406 -11.56 -7.11 -7.39
C GLY A 406 -10.30 -6.24 -7.40
N GLY A 407 -10.32 -5.07 -8.05
CA GLY A 407 -9.12 -4.25 -8.24
C GLY A 407 -8.26 -4.74 -9.40
N CYS A 408 -6.94 -4.88 -9.21
CA CYS A 408 -6.01 -5.11 -10.30
C CYS A 408 -5.20 -6.39 -10.16
N THR A 409 -4.71 -6.87 -11.31
CA THR A 409 -3.51 -7.71 -11.39
C THR A 409 -2.29 -6.86 -11.74
N VAL A 410 -1.12 -7.34 -11.36
CA VAL A 410 0.19 -6.85 -11.81
C VAL A 410 0.91 -7.96 -12.56
N SER A 411 1.42 -7.66 -13.75
CA SER A 411 2.09 -8.61 -14.64
C SER A 411 3.45 -8.06 -15.07
N ILE A 412 4.42 -8.96 -15.29
CA ILE A 412 5.71 -8.63 -15.93
C ILE A 412 5.68 -9.17 -17.35
N VAL A 413 5.73 -8.28 -18.32
CA VAL A 413 5.52 -8.61 -19.75
C VAL A 413 6.68 -8.09 -20.59
N GLN A 414 7.20 -8.89 -21.51
CA GLN A 414 8.18 -8.46 -22.50
C GLN A 414 7.62 -7.32 -23.35
N ASN A 415 8.45 -6.32 -23.65
CA ASN A 415 8.01 -5.13 -24.37
C ASN A 415 7.43 -5.43 -25.76
N ASP A 416 7.96 -6.43 -26.45
CA ASP A 416 7.49 -6.88 -27.76
C ASP A 416 6.22 -7.74 -27.72
N ALA A 417 5.84 -8.20 -26.53
CA ALA A 417 4.61 -8.96 -26.28
C ALA A 417 3.44 -8.08 -25.80
N LEU A 418 3.64 -6.80 -25.49
CA LEU A 418 2.65 -5.95 -24.82
C LEU A 418 1.30 -5.87 -25.54
N GLU A 419 1.29 -5.66 -26.86
CA GLU A 419 0.03 -5.54 -27.60
C GLU A 419 -0.70 -6.90 -27.65
N ARG A 420 0.03 -8.00 -27.93
CA ARG A 420 -0.53 -9.35 -27.90
C ARG A 420 -1.07 -9.70 -26.52
N PHE A 421 -0.37 -9.29 -25.45
CA PHE A 421 -0.82 -9.46 -24.05
C PHE A 421 -2.15 -8.75 -23.81
N LYS A 422 -2.26 -7.48 -24.16
CA LYS A 422 -3.49 -6.71 -23.97
C LYS A 422 -4.66 -7.30 -24.75
N GLU A 423 -4.46 -7.65 -26.01
CA GLU A 423 -5.51 -8.22 -26.86
C GLU A 423 -5.99 -9.58 -26.33
N HIS A 424 -5.07 -10.46 -25.95
CA HIS A 424 -5.41 -11.79 -25.43
C HIS A 424 -6.15 -11.67 -24.10
N VAL A 425 -5.57 -10.98 -23.11
CA VAL A 425 -6.16 -10.83 -21.77
C VAL A 425 -7.51 -10.14 -21.83
N ALA A 426 -7.67 -9.08 -22.64
CA ALA A 426 -8.96 -8.40 -22.78
C ALA A 426 -10.04 -9.32 -23.33
N ARG A 427 -9.70 -10.13 -24.37
CA ARG A 427 -10.64 -11.07 -24.98
C ARG A 427 -11.05 -12.16 -23.99
N GLU A 428 -10.08 -12.87 -23.39
CA GLU A 428 -10.34 -13.97 -22.44
C GLU A 428 -11.12 -13.47 -21.22
N TYR A 429 -10.75 -12.29 -20.71
CA TYR A 429 -11.46 -11.67 -19.58
C TYR A 429 -12.91 -11.36 -19.91
N ARG A 430 -13.16 -10.73 -21.06
CA ARG A 430 -14.52 -10.44 -21.53
C ARG A 430 -15.34 -11.72 -21.74
N ASP A 431 -14.75 -12.73 -22.36
CA ASP A 431 -15.42 -13.99 -22.65
C ASP A 431 -15.80 -14.74 -21.36
N LYS A 432 -14.95 -14.67 -20.31
CA LYS A 432 -15.20 -15.34 -19.01
C LYS A 432 -16.14 -14.54 -18.11
N THR A 433 -16.06 -13.20 -18.12
CA THR A 433 -16.73 -12.36 -17.11
C THR A 433 -17.83 -11.44 -17.66
N GLY A 434 -17.83 -11.17 -18.95
CA GLY A 434 -18.69 -10.15 -19.57
C GLY A 434 -18.26 -8.71 -19.30
N LEU A 435 -17.12 -8.49 -18.65
CA LEU A 435 -16.57 -7.18 -18.29
C LEU A 435 -15.41 -6.79 -19.21
N GLU A 436 -15.13 -5.49 -19.29
CA GLU A 436 -13.97 -4.95 -19.98
C GLU A 436 -12.85 -4.68 -18.96
N ALA A 437 -11.61 -5.00 -19.32
CA ALA A 437 -10.44 -4.70 -18.51
C ALA A 437 -9.69 -3.47 -19.04
N ASP A 438 -9.14 -2.65 -18.14
CA ASP A 438 -8.26 -1.53 -18.49
C ASP A 438 -6.81 -1.88 -18.19
N PHE A 439 -5.88 -1.40 -19.06
CA PHE A 439 -4.46 -1.71 -18.97
C PHE A 439 -3.63 -0.44 -18.77
N TYR A 440 -2.73 -0.48 -17.79
CA TYR A 440 -1.82 0.61 -17.47
C TYR A 440 -0.39 0.11 -17.47
N ILE A 441 0.50 0.73 -18.25
CA ILE A 441 1.94 0.48 -18.16
C ILE A 441 2.45 1.32 -16.98
N ALA A 442 2.89 0.66 -15.92
CA ALA A 442 3.29 1.31 -14.70
C ALA A 442 4.74 1.80 -14.76
N GLY A 443 4.94 3.10 -14.51
CA GLY A 443 6.24 3.65 -14.18
C GLY A 443 6.47 3.66 -12.66
N ILE A 444 7.70 3.36 -12.23
CA ILE A 444 8.09 3.45 -10.82
C ILE A 444 8.51 4.88 -10.51
N GLY A 445 7.71 5.54 -9.70
CA GLY A 445 7.82 6.96 -9.35
C GLY A 445 8.59 7.24 -8.07
N SER A 446 8.70 8.53 -7.75
CA SER A 446 9.21 9.01 -6.46
C SER A 446 8.05 9.29 -5.50
N GLY A 447 8.35 9.33 -4.21
CA GLY A 447 7.41 9.69 -3.15
C GLY A 447 6.79 11.08 -3.28
N PRO A 448 6.07 11.52 -2.23
CA PRO A 448 5.27 12.75 -2.26
C PRO A 448 6.17 13.99 -2.31
N ARG A 449 5.69 15.07 -2.94
CA ARG A 449 6.46 16.31 -3.15
C ARG A 449 5.59 17.53 -3.47
N LYS A 450 6.14 18.71 -3.21
CA LYS A 450 5.64 19.97 -3.76
C LYS A 450 6.11 20.14 -5.21
N LEU A 451 5.25 20.68 -6.09
CA LEU A 451 5.51 20.81 -7.53
C LEU A 451 5.80 22.28 -7.94
#